data_eef22132056ba0bfe4e147f24c7fddb9
#
_entry.id   eef22132056ba0bfe4e147f24c7fddb9
#
_cell.length_a   1.000
_cell.length_b   1.000
_cell.length_c   1.000
_cell.angle_alpha   90.00
_cell.angle_beta   90.00
_cell.angle_gamma   90.00
#
_symmetry.space_group_name_H-M   'P 1'
#
loop_
_entity.id
_entity.type
_entity.pdbx_description
1 polymer ?
#
loop_
_entity_poly.entity_id
_entity_poly.type
_entity_poly.pdbx_seq_one_letter_code
_entity_poly.pdbx_strand_id
1 'polypeptide(L)'
;LQIHESIGHPLELDRILGDERNFAGTSFVTLDMFGHYRYGSELLDVSFDPARAHEFAGFGFDDDGAPAERRMLIERGILKHPLGGSLSQARAGALGHDVGGVSTTRACSWNRAPIDRMSNLNVEPGTSTFDEIVASVDLGVLMQTNCSWSID
;
A
#
# COMPACT_ATOMS: atom_id res chain seq x y z
N LEU A 1 7.89 -6.11 -6.98
CA LEU A 1 8.91 -5.26 -6.32
C LEU A 1 8.63 -3.77 -6.51
N GLN A 2 8.42 -3.27 -7.73
CA GLN A 2 8.13 -1.84 -7.95
C GLN A 2 6.91 -1.36 -7.16
N ILE A 3 5.83 -2.13 -7.15
CA ILE A 3 4.61 -1.82 -6.38
C ILE A 3 4.90 -1.82 -4.88
N HIS A 4 5.71 -2.76 -4.42
CA HIS A 4 6.15 -2.86 -3.04
C HIS A 4 6.85 -1.56 -2.58
N GLU A 5 7.79 -1.05 -3.36
CA GLU A 5 8.58 0.12 -3.02
C GLU A 5 7.85 1.44 -3.29
N SER A 6 7.13 1.53 -4.42
CA SER A 6 6.51 2.79 -4.83
C SER A 6 5.12 3.02 -4.26
N ILE A 7 4.45 1.98 -3.78
CA ILE A 7 3.09 2.06 -3.22
C ILE A 7 3.05 1.47 -1.81
N GLY A 8 3.58 0.27 -1.59
CA GLY A 8 3.47 -0.41 -0.32
C GLY A 8 4.06 0.38 0.85
N HIS A 9 5.37 0.53 0.89
CA HIS A 9 6.04 1.24 1.98
C HIS A 9 5.61 2.70 2.15
N PRO A 10 5.40 3.50 1.08
CA PRO A 10 4.91 4.86 1.25
C PRO A 10 3.53 4.97 1.90
N LEU A 11 2.71 3.93 1.84
CA LEU A 11 1.37 3.93 2.42
C LEU A 11 1.29 3.28 3.81
N GLU A 12 2.38 2.77 4.38
CA GLU A 12 2.42 2.29 5.76
C GLU A 12 2.21 3.48 6.71
N LEU A 13 1.13 3.42 7.51
CA LEU A 13 0.67 4.57 8.29
C LEU A 13 1.63 4.93 9.43
N ASP A 14 2.27 3.94 10.06
CA ASP A 14 3.32 4.16 11.05
C ASP A 14 4.52 4.91 10.45
N ARG A 15 4.88 4.62 9.20
CA ARG A 15 5.91 5.34 8.45
C ARG A 15 5.48 6.78 8.13
N ILE A 16 4.23 6.99 7.71
CA ILE A 16 3.64 8.32 7.49
C ILE A 16 3.69 9.14 8.80
N LEU A 17 3.40 8.50 9.92
CA LEU A 17 3.48 9.11 11.26
C LEU A 17 4.92 9.31 11.78
N GLY A 18 5.92 8.76 11.09
CA GLY A 18 7.33 8.96 11.38
C GLY A 18 7.94 7.98 12.39
N ASP A 19 7.29 6.87 12.69
CA ASP A 19 7.76 5.89 13.67
C ASP A 19 9.04 5.17 13.20
N GLU A 20 9.18 4.97 11.90
CA GLU A 20 10.33 4.31 11.31
C GLU A 20 11.47 5.26 10.86
N ARG A 21 11.38 6.54 11.21
CA ARG A 21 12.29 7.60 10.73
C ARG A 21 13.77 7.24 10.89
N ASN A 22 14.13 6.63 12.00
CA ASN A 22 15.52 6.29 12.30
C ASN A 22 16.00 4.99 11.67
N PHE A 23 15.09 4.19 11.12
CA PHE A 23 15.40 2.87 10.56
C PHE A 23 15.22 2.83 9.06
N ALA A 24 14.09 3.31 8.56
CA ALA A 24 13.68 3.16 7.17
C ALA A 24 13.17 4.48 6.54
N GLY A 25 13.44 5.62 7.18
CA GLY A 25 13.01 6.92 6.71
C GLY A 25 11.54 7.20 6.95
N THR A 26 11.03 8.19 6.24
CA THR A 26 9.62 8.61 6.27
C THR A 26 8.98 8.39 4.91
N SER A 27 7.66 8.60 4.82
CA SER A 27 6.96 8.66 3.54
C SER A 27 6.89 10.11 3.02
N PHE A 28 6.77 10.26 1.70
CA PHE A 28 6.36 11.53 1.11
C PHE A 28 4.85 11.77 1.26
N VAL A 29 4.09 10.70 1.55
CA VAL A 29 2.65 10.79 1.79
C VAL A 29 2.40 11.41 3.14
N THR A 30 1.40 12.29 3.22
CA THR A 30 0.95 12.94 4.45
C THR A 30 -0.53 12.65 4.70
N LEU A 31 -0.98 12.81 5.95
CA LEU A 31 -2.34 12.45 6.36
C LEU A 31 -3.43 13.23 5.61
N ASP A 32 -3.15 14.45 5.21
CA ASP A 32 -4.07 15.30 4.46
C ASP A 32 -4.26 14.88 3.00
N MET A 33 -3.37 14.04 2.45
CA MET A 33 -3.46 13.60 1.06
C MET A 33 -4.62 12.61 0.80
N PHE A 34 -5.07 11.89 1.81
CA PHE A 34 -6.10 10.88 1.63
C PHE A 34 -7.43 11.48 1.17
N GLY A 35 -8.06 10.79 0.21
CA GLY A 35 -9.35 11.19 -0.38
C GLY A 35 -9.28 12.09 -1.60
N HIS A 36 -8.16 12.81 -1.84
CA HIS A 36 -8.09 13.76 -2.96
C HIS A 36 -6.76 13.80 -3.72
N TYR A 37 -5.66 13.33 -3.13
CA TYR A 37 -4.36 13.36 -3.79
C TYR A 37 -4.32 12.41 -4.98
N ARG A 38 -3.90 12.93 -6.14
CA ARG A 38 -3.70 12.14 -7.35
C ARG A 38 -2.33 11.46 -7.30
N TYR A 39 -2.33 10.19 -6.93
CA TYR A 39 -1.14 9.37 -6.84
C TYR A 39 -0.63 8.89 -8.21
N GLY A 40 -1.54 8.72 -9.16
CA GLY A 40 -1.21 8.23 -10.48
C GLY A 40 -2.29 8.53 -11.52
N SER A 41 -2.17 7.89 -12.68
CA SER A 41 -3.17 7.94 -13.74
C SER A 41 -4.55 7.51 -13.23
N GLU A 42 -5.62 7.99 -13.86
CA GLU A 42 -6.99 7.52 -13.58
C GLU A 42 -7.23 6.04 -13.95
N LEU A 43 -6.28 5.42 -14.66
CA LEU A 43 -6.28 3.99 -14.93
C LEU A 43 -5.68 3.17 -13.78
N LEU A 44 -5.10 3.81 -12.77
CA LEU A 44 -4.45 3.13 -11.67
C LEU A 44 -5.45 2.82 -10.56
N ASP A 45 -5.73 1.55 -10.40
CA ASP A 45 -6.45 0.98 -9.28
C ASP A 45 -5.54 0.02 -8.51
N VAL A 46 -5.40 0.23 -7.20
CA VAL A 46 -4.59 -0.62 -6.34
C VAL A 46 -5.42 -1.05 -5.14
N SER A 47 -5.52 -2.35 -4.93
CA SER A 47 -6.16 -2.92 -3.75
C SER A 47 -5.15 -3.59 -2.82
N PHE A 48 -5.51 -3.61 -1.56
CA PHE A 48 -4.98 -4.51 -0.54
C PHE A 48 -6.02 -5.62 -0.33
N ASP A 49 -5.61 -6.89 -0.50
CA ASP A 49 -6.52 -8.02 -0.37
C ASP A 49 -5.83 -9.21 0.31
N PRO A 50 -5.79 -9.23 1.65
CA PRO A 50 -5.14 -10.32 2.39
C PRO A 50 -5.92 -11.65 2.32
N ALA A 51 -7.16 -11.64 1.85
CA ALA A 51 -7.98 -12.84 1.72
C ALA A 51 -7.96 -13.45 0.30
N ARG A 52 -7.25 -12.84 -0.64
CA ARG A 52 -7.20 -13.32 -2.04
C ARG A 52 -6.55 -14.69 -2.14
N ALA A 53 -7.30 -15.63 -2.69
CA ALA A 53 -6.83 -17.01 -2.87
C ALA A 53 -5.56 -17.07 -3.74
N HIS A 54 -4.65 -17.98 -3.38
CA HIS A 54 -3.37 -18.23 -4.08
C HIS A 54 -2.30 -17.13 -3.96
N GLU A 55 -2.51 -16.10 -3.16
CA GLU A 55 -1.47 -15.14 -2.82
C GLU A 55 -0.75 -15.53 -1.52
N PHE A 56 0.58 -15.29 -1.48
CA PHE A 56 1.43 -15.84 -0.43
C PHE A 56 1.27 -15.18 0.94
N ALA A 57 0.92 -13.91 0.97
CA ALA A 57 0.84 -13.12 2.20
C ALA A 57 -0.60 -12.99 2.70
N GLY A 58 -1.41 -14.04 2.53
CA GLY A 58 -2.80 -14.09 2.99
C GLY A 58 -2.92 -14.39 4.47
N PHE A 59 -3.95 -13.82 5.11
CA PHE A 59 -4.31 -14.10 6.50
C PHE A 59 -5.82 -13.86 6.72
N GLY A 60 -6.37 -14.43 7.79
CA GLY A 60 -7.76 -14.18 8.18
C GLY A 60 -7.94 -13.05 9.18
N PHE A 61 -6.91 -12.80 10.00
CA PHE A 61 -6.84 -11.72 10.99
C PHE A 61 -5.40 -11.20 11.03
N ASP A 62 -5.23 -9.92 11.22
CA ASP A 62 -3.91 -9.37 11.50
C ASP A 62 -3.49 -9.60 12.96
N ASP A 63 -2.27 -9.20 13.34
CA ASP A 63 -1.75 -9.47 14.68
C ASP A 63 -2.34 -8.54 15.78
N ASP A 64 -3.17 -7.56 15.41
CA ASP A 64 -4.05 -6.82 16.32
C ASP A 64 -5.42 -7.50 16.49
N GLY A 65 -5.69 -8.56 15.73
CA GLY A 65 -6.97 -9.27 15.71
C GLY A 65 -8.03 -8.64 14.81
N ALA A 66 -7.69 -7.69 13.98
CA ALA A 66 -8.60 -7.10 13.01
C ALA A 66 -8.84 -8.08 11.84
N PRO A 67 -10.11 -8.30 11.43
CA PRO A 67 -10.41 -9.22 10.33
C PRO A 67 -9.82 -8.72 9.00
N ALA A 68 -9.35 -9.66 8.20
CA ALA A 68 -8.85 -9.38 6.86
C ALA A 68 -9.99 -8.93 5.94
N GLU A 69 -9.85 -7.74 5.37
CA GLU A 69 -10.82 -7.18 4.44
C GLU A 69 -10.11 -6.60 3.22
N ARG A 70 -10.72 -6.82 2.04
CA ARG A 70 -10.28 -6.13 0.83
C ARG A 70 -10.58 -4.65 0.90
N ARG A 71 -9.59 -3.80 0.60
CA ARG A 71 -9.72 -2.35 0.55
C ARG A 71 -9.00 -1.77 -0.67
N MET A 72 -9.57 -0.71 -1.23
CA MET A 72 -8.89 0.08 -2.26
C MET A 72 -7.94 1.06 -1.58
N LEU A 73 -6.65 0.99 -1.91
CA LEU A 73 -5.64 1.96 -1.47
C LEU A 73 -5.59 3.15 -2.42
N ILE A 74 -5.69 2.86 -3.72
CA ILE A 74 -5.78 3.85 -4.78
C ILE A 74 -6.94 3.46 -5.67
N GLU A 75 -7.82 4.40 -5.96
CA GLU A 75 -8.98 4.21 -6.82
C GLU A 75 -9.03 5.31 -7.87
N ARG A 76 -9.01 4.92 -9.14
CA ARG A 76 -8.94 5.84 -10.28
C ARG A 76 -7.81 6.88 -10.12
N GLY A 77 -6.67 6.42 -9.64
CA GLY A 77 -5.50 7.25 -9.37
C GLY A 77 -5.58 8.12 -8.13
N ILE A 78 -6.66 8.11 -7.37
CA ILE A 78 -6.83 8.89 -6.13
C ILE A 78 -6.49 8.03 -4.92
N LEU A 79 -5.62 8.54 -4.07
CA LEU A 79 -5.24 7.90 -2.81
C LEU A 79 -6.43 7.84 -1.85
N LYS A 80 -6.80 6.63 -1.40
CA LYS A 80 -8.00 6.38 -0.57
C LYS A 80 -7.66 6.03 0.87
N HIS A 81 -6.91 4.95 1.07
CA HIS A 81 -6.63 4.43 2.40
C HIS A 81 -5.15 4.11 2.58
N PRO A 82 -4.59 4.34 3.78
CA PRO A 82 -3.26 3.86 4.13
C PRO A 82 -3.28 2.37 4.50
N LEU A 83 -2.10 1.78 4.55
CA LEU A 83 -1.83 0.52 5.22
C LEU A 83 -1.60 0.84 6.71
N GLY A 84 -2.64 0.79 7.52
CA GLY A 84 -2.55 1.19 8.92
C GLY A 84 -3.50 0.41 9.81
N GLY A 85 -2.97 -0.27 10.82
CA GLY A 85 -3.71 -0.98 11.83
C GLY A 85 -4.34 -0.07 12.90
N SER A 86 -4.91 -0.68 13.91
CA SER A 86 -5.72 -0.01 14.93
C SER A 86 -4.97 1.11 15.68
N LEU A 87 -3.71 0.86 16.04
CA LEU A 87 -2.89 1.83 16.78
C LEU A 87 -2.56 3.06 15.93
N SER A 88 -2.10 2.85 14.71
CA SER A 88 -1.76 3.94 13.79
C SER A 88 -2.98 4.75 13.40
N GLN A 89 -4.14 4.09 13.18
CA GLN A 89 -5.42 4.78 12.95
C GLN A 89 -5.83 5.65 14.14
N ALA A 90 -5.72 5.13 15.37
CA ALA A 90 -6.04 5.90 16.58
C ALA A 90 -5.12 7.14 16.72
N ARG A 91 -3.85 7.02 16.36
CA ARG A 91 -2.90 8.13 16.37
C ARG A 91 -3.20 9.17 15.30
N ALA A 92 -3.54 8.73 14.07
CA ALA A 92 -3.98 9.64 13.02
C ALA A 92 -5.27 10.38 13.43
N GLY A 93 -6.21 9.66 14.06
CA GLY A 93 -7.43 10.26 14.63
C GLY A 93 -7.16 11.31 15.71
N ALA A 94 -6.17 11.07 16.60
CA ALA A 94 -5.74 12.04 17.60
C ALA A 94 -5.12 13.31 16.98
N LEU A 95 -4.63 13.24 15.76
CA LEU A 95 -4.15 14.37 14.96
C LEU A 95 -5.24 15.03 14.11
N GLY A 96 -6.49 14.56 14.22
CA GLY A 96 -7.64 15.11 13.51
C GLY A 96 -7.88 14.49 12.12
N HIS A 97 -7.25 13.37 11.79
CA HIS A 97 -7.38 12.70 10.50
C HIS A 97 -8.00 11.31 10.64
N ASP A 98 -9.22 11.13 10.11
CA ASP A 98 -9.83 9.81 9.94
C ASP A 98 -9.52 9.27 8.55
N VAL A 99 -8.47 8.47 8.46
CA VAL A 99 -7.97 7.94 7.17
C VAL A 99 -8.47 6.54 6.85
N GLY A 100 -9.22 5.92 7.77
CA GLY A 100 -9.86 4.64 7.56
C GLY A 100 -8.91 3.54 7.09
N GLY A 101 -7.87 3.22 7.87
CA GLY A 101 -6.84 2.24 7.51
C GLY A 101 -7.36 0.82 7.27
N VAL A 102 -6.47 -0.13 7.14
CA VAL A 102 -6.76 -1.54 6.84
C VAL A 102 -6.12 -2.46 7.88
N SER A 103 -6.63 -3.67 8.02
CA SER A 103 -6.02 -4.72 8.83
C SER A 103 -4.69 -5.15 8.19
N THR A 104 -3.58 -4.75 8.77
CA THR A 104 -2.26 -4.95 8.14
C THR A 104 -1.14 -5.15 9.15
N THR A 105 -1.45 -5.11 10.45
CA THR A 105 -0.42 -5.20 11.48
C THR A 105 0.22 -6.58 11.54
N ARG A 106 1.53 -6.59 11.71
CA ARG A 106 2.30 -7.82 11.82
C ARG A 106 3.44 -7.67 12.82
N ALA A 107 3.55 -8.61 13.74
CA ALA A 107 4.65 -8.75 14.65
C ALA A 107 5.73 -9.67 14.06
N CYS A 108 7.00 -9.32 14.20
CA CYS A 108 8.08 -10.19 13.77
C CYS A 108 8.35 -11.35 14.76
N SER A 109 7.77 -11.30 15.95
CA SER A 109 7.88 -12.34 16.99
C SER A 109 6.81 -12.12 18.06
N TRP A 110 6.48 -13.17 18.80
CA TRP A 110 5.49 -13.16 19.89
C TRP A 110 5.74 -12.10 20.97
N ASN A 111 6.96 -11.64 21.14
CA ASN A 111 7.37 -10.64 22.13
C ASN A 111 7.61 -9.25 21.52
N ARG A 112 7.11 -9.00 20.32
CA ARG A 112 7.22 -7.72 19.63
C ARG A 112 5.85 -7.12 19.39
N ALA A 113 5.75 -5.81 19.51
CA ALA A 113 4.55 -5.08 19.13
C ALA A 113 4.31 -5.23 17.62
N PRO A 114 3.06 -5.42 17.20
CA PRO A 114 2.71 -5.36 15.79
C PRO A 114 2.98 -3.97 15.20
N ILE A 115 3.40 -3.94 13.97
CA ILE A 115 3.66 -2.73 13.19
C ILE A 115 2.95 -2.81 11.85
N ASP A 116 2.69 -1.66 11.23
CA ASP A 116 2.05 -1.63 9.93
C ASP A 116 2.96 -2.23 8.87
N ARG A 117 2.43 -3.15 8.08
CA ARG A 117 3.16 -3.81 6.98
C ARG A 117 2.22 -4.14 5.85
N MET A 118 2.74 -4.07 4.64
CA MET A 118 2.01 -4.54 3.49
C MET A 118 1.88 -6.06 3.46
N SER A 119 0.83 -6.54 2.83
CA SER A 119 0.59 -7.92 2.49
C SER A 119 0.35 -8.00 0.97
N ASN A 120 -0.72 -8.60 0.53
CA ASN A 120 -1.03 -8.72 -0.89
C ASN A 120 -1.50 -7.36 -1.45
N LEU A 121 -0.65 -6.74 -2.25
CA LEU A 121 -0.94 -5.51 -3.01
C LEU A 121 -1.17 -5.86 -4.46
N ASN A 122 -2.31 -5.49 -4.99
CA ASN A 122 -2.72 -5.81 -6.34
C ASN A 122 -2.94 -4.54 -7.15
N VAL A 123 -2.22 -4.38 -8.26
CA VAL A 123 -2.67 -3.50 -9.32
C VAL A 123 -3.80 -4.22 -10.04
N GLU A 124 -4.98 -3.65 -9.99
CA GLU A 124 -6.15 -4.27 -10.59
C GLU A 124 -6.04 -4.23 -12.12
N PRO A 125 -6.50 -5.28 -12.81
CA PRO A 125 -6.34 -5.37 -14.26
C PRO A 125 -7.17 -4.30 -14.98
N GLY A 126 -6.60 -3.73 -16.02
CA GLY A 126 -7.32 -2.91 -17.00
C GLY A 126 -8.05 -3.78 -18.03
N THR A 127 -8.54 -3.12 -19.07
CA THR A 127 -9.27 -3.77 -20.18
C THR A 127 -8.41 -4.02 -21.41
N SER A 128 -7.21 -3.43 -21.48
CA SER A 128 -6.31 -3.56 -22.64
C SER A 128 -5.43 -4.81 -22.53
N THR A 129 -5.24 -5.47 -23.64
CA THR A 129 -4.26 -6.55 -23.75
C THR A 129 -2.84 -5.99 -23.85
N PHE A 130 -1.83 -6.82 -23.57
CA PHE A 130 -0.43 -6.43 -23.74
C PHE A 130 -0.11 -5.98 -25.17
N ASP A 131 -0.63 -6.67 -26.18
CA ASP A 131 -0.38 -6.35 -27.58
C ASP A 131 -1.03 -5.01 -27.98
N GLU A 132 -2.22 -4.70 -27.48
CA GLU A 132 -2.85 -3.39 -27.66
C GLU A 132 -2.04 -2.27 -27.03
N ILE A 133 -1.49 -2.48 -25.82
CA ILE A 133 -0.63 -1.50 -25.16
C ILE A 133 0.62 -1.26 -25.99
N VAL A 134 1.31 -2.31 -26.42
CA VAL A 134 2.51 -2.20 -27.27
C VAL A 134 2.21 -1.47 -28.59
N ALA A 135 1.10 -1.81 -29.22
CA ALA A 135 0.67 -1.18 -30.49
C ALA A 135 0.31 0.31 -30.33
N SER A 136 -0.04 0.75 -29.14
CA SER A 136 -0.40 2.16 -28.86
C SER A 136 0.81 3.08 -28.62
N VAL A 137 2.03 2.53 -28.54
CA VAL A 137 3.24 3.27 -28.20
C VAL A 137 4.16 3.39 -29.42
N ASP A 138 4.40 4.60 -29.88
CA ASP A 138 5.32 4.85 -31.00
C ASP A 138 6.79 4.63 -30.60
N LEU A 139 7.16 5.05 -29.39
CA LEU A 139 8.49 4.88 -28.81
C LEU A 139 8.37 4.66 -27.30
N GLY A 140 8.87 3.54 -26.81
CA GLY A 140 8.77 3.20 -25.40
C GLY A 140 9.87 2.25 -24.93
N VAL A 141 9.89 2.00 -23.63
CA VAL A 141 10.80 1.03 -22.97
C VAL A 141 9.95 0.03 -22.22
N LEU A 142 10.12 -1.25 -22.54
CA LEU A 142 9.52 -2.36 -21.81
C LEU A 142 10.43 -2.74 -20.64
N MET A 143 9.96 -2.49 -19.41
CA MET A 143 10.61 -2.92 -18.17
C MET A 143 10.05 -4.27 -17.72
N GLN A 144 10.76 -5.36 -17.95
CA GLN A 144 10.30 -6.71 -17.63
C GLN A 144 10.70 -7.18 -16.24
N THR A 145 11.91 -6.85 -15.81
CA THR A 145 12.48 -7.35 -14.55
C THR A 145 13.34 -6.31 -13.86
N ASN A 146 13.41 -6.41 -12.53
CA ASN A 146 14.37 -5.67 -11.71
C ASN A 146 15.55 -6.55 -11.34
N CYS A 147 16.76 -6.01 -11.42
CA CYS A 147 17.97 -6.67 -10.95
C CYS A 147 18.31 -6.26 -9.50
N SER A 148 18.18 -4.98 -9.19
CA SER A 148 18.39 -4.41 -7.85
C SER A 148 17.63 -3.08 -7.72
N TRP A 149 17.44 -2.66 -6.48
CA TRP A 149 16.84 -1.36 -6.16
C TRP A 149 17.35 -0.86 -4.82
N SER A 150 17.25 0.43 -4.60
CA SER A 150 17.38 1.08 -3.29
C SER A 150 16.33 2.19 -3.17
N ILE A 151 16.03 2.55 -1.94
CA ILE A 151 15.23 3.73 -1.60
C ILE A 151 16.13 4.63 -0.79
N ASP A 152 16.26 5.88 -1.19
CA ASP A 152 17.00 6.92 -0.48
C ASP A 152 16.05 7.80 0.35
#